data_8862ca023fa9126cc3684e3d93e463eb
#
_entry.id   8862ca023fa9126cc3684e3d93e463eb
#
_cell.length_a   1.000
_cell.length_b   1.000
_cell.length_c   1.000
_cell.angle_alpha   90.00
_cell.angle_beta   90.00
_cell.angle_gamma   90.00
#
_symmetry.space_group_name_H-M   'P 1'
#
loop_
_entity.id
_entity.type
_entity.pdbx_description
1 polymer ?
#
loop_
_entity_poly.entity_id
_entity_poly.type
_entity_poly.pdbx_seq_one_letter_code
_entity_poly.pdbx_strand_id
1 'polypeptide(L)'
;MLIEDVDGLGIVGDVVTVANGYARNFLLPKDKAAPATDALKSRLAERRAKRQSEMAEEFSYAEELAKRLDGVNVTIKVKVSPEGKLYGSVGATEIAKAAKSQGVVFKKEQVQLKNALRETGIFDVPLKLHRDVSSAIKVTIESEGEPA
;
A
#
# COMPACT_ATOMS: atom_id res chain seq x y z
N MET A 1 17.83 -18.12 13.42
CA MET A 1 17.31 -18.18 12.05
C MET A 1 15.81 -17.96 12.07
N LEU A 2 15.29 -17.09 11.22
CA LEU A 2 13.86 -16.76 11.16
C LEU A 2 13.06 -17.87 10.45
N ILE A 3 11.93 -18.23 11.02
CA ILE A 3 10.95 -19.17 10.45
C ILE A 3 9.82 -18.41 9.73
N GLU A 4 9.58 -17.19 10.17
CA GLU A 4 8.61 -16.25 9.59
C GLU A 4 9.23 -14.87 9.36
N ASP A 5 8.61 -14.08 8.52
CA ASP A 5 8.99 -12.68 8.31
C ASP A 5 8.75 -11.88 9.59
N VAL A 6 9.75 -11.13 10.04
CA VAL A 6 9.67 -10.28 11.23
C VAL A 6 10.02 -8.85 10.84
N ASP A 7 9.09 -7.94 11.05
CA ASP A 7 9.30 -6.53 10.76
C ASP A 7 10.51 -5.96 11.50
N GLY A 8 11.38 -5.30 10.76
CA GLY A 8 12.59 -4.70 11.30
C GLY A 8 13.73 -5.69 11.56
N LEU A 9 13.54 -6.98 11.32
CA LEU A 9 14.55 -8.00 11.56
C LEU A 9 14.99 -8.72 10.28
N GLY A 10 14.03 -9.20 9.47
CA GLY A 10 14.32 -9.91 8.24
C GLY A 10 13.17 -10.82 7.78
N ILE A 11 13.45 -11.60 6.75
CA ILE A 11 12.51 -12.55 6.15
C ILE A 11 12.81 -13.99 6.57
N VAL A 12 11.89 -14.88 6.27
CA VAL A 12 12.04 -16.32 6.49
C VAL A 12 13.36 -16.85 5.90
N GLY A 13 14.10 -17.60 6.71
CA GLY A 13 15.41 -18.16 6.33
C GLY A 13 16.61 -17.25 6.62
N ASP A 14 16.40 -16.01 7.04
CA ASP A 14 17.50 -15.15 7.45
C ASP A 14 18.12 -15.58 8.77
N VAL A 15 19.46 -15.53 8.84
CA VAL A 15 20.22 -15.71 10.06
C VAL A 15 20.49 -14.33 10.66
N VAL A 16 19.91 -14.07 11.81
CA VAL A 16 20.01 -12.78 12.48
C VAL A 16 20.64 -12.94 13.87
N THR A 17 21.37 -11.92 14.29
CA THR A 17 21.91 -11.83 15.64
C THR A 17 21.03 -10.90 16.45
N VAL A 18 20.48 -11.41 17.55
CA VAL A 18 19.59 -10.68 18.45
C VAL A 18 20.02 -10.85 19.89
N ALA A 19 19.54 -9.96 20.76
CA ALA A 19 19.77 -10.09 22.19
C ALA A 19 19.10 -11.38 22.73
N ASN A 20 19.75 -12.05 23.66
CA ASN A 20 19.26 -13.31 24.24
C ASN A 20 17.87 -13.18 24.86
N GLY A 21 17.57 -12.06 25.49
CA GLY A 21 16.24 -11.78 26.05
C GLY A 21 15.16 -11.67 25.01
N TYR A 22 15.44 -11.00 23.91
CA TYR A 22 14.50 -10.87 22.79
C TYR A 22 14.20 -12.22 22.12
N ALA A 23 15.23 -13.00 21.86
CA ALA A 23 15.09 -14.34 21.32
C ALA A 23 14.26 -15.24 22.26
N ARG A 24 14.60 -15.26 23.55
CA ARG A 24 13.96 -16.13 24.55
C ARG A 24 12.52 -15.73 24.87
N ASN A 25 12.23 -14.43 24.92
CA ASN A 25 10.93 -13.92 25.38
C ASN A 25 9.94 -13.66 24.24
N PHE A 26 10.41 -13.44 23.02
CA PHE A 26 9.58 -13.06 21.88
C PHE A 26 9.68 -14.05 20.73
N LEU A 27 10.88 -14.26 20.18
CA LEU A 27 11.02 -15.03 18.93
C LEU A 27 10.75 -16.52 19.12
N LEU A 28 11.33 -17.14 20.14
CA LEU A 28 11.19 -18.58 20.41
C LEU A 28 9.77 -18.95 20.89
N PRO A 29 9.16 -18.24 21.85
CA PRO A 29 7.80 -18.59 22.30
C PRO A 29 6.72 -18.41 21.25
N LYS A 30 6.95 -17.56 20.24
CA LYS A 30 6.02 -17.33 19.13
C LYS A 30 6.36 -18.14 17.88
N ASP A 31 7.30 -19.08 17.98
CA ASP A 31 7.78 -19.89 16.85
C ASP A 31 8.24 -19.09 15.61
N LYS A 32 8.66 -17.85 15.84
CA LYS A 32 9.13 -16.94 14.77
C LYS A 32 10.58 -17.18 14.38
N ALA A 33 11.35 -17.79 15.25
CA ALA A 33 12.74 -18.14 15.01
C ALA A 33 13.12 -19.47 15.67
N ALA A 34 14.15 -20.08 15.16
CA ALA A 34 14.77 -21.27 15.73
C ALA A 34 16.30 -21.16 15.71
N PRO A 35 17.02 -21.96 16.49
CA PRO A 35 18.48 -22.04 16.39
C PRO A 35 18.93 -22.37 14.97
N ALA A 36 19.99 -21.68 14.50
CA ALA A 36 20.51 -21.88 13.15
C ALA A 36 21.25 -23.21 13.03
N THR A 37 20.54 -24.26 12.65
CA THR A 37 21.11 -25.57 12.34
C THR A 37 21.21 -25.79 10.84
N ASP A 38 22.17 -26.60 10.37
CA ASP A 38 22.36 -26.81 8.93
C ASP A 38 21.15 -27.49 8.26
N ALA A 39 20.47 -28.39 8.97
CA ALA A 39 19.23 -29.00 8.49
C ALA A 39 18.11 -27.96 8.32
N LEU A 40 17.99 -27.03 9.24
CA LEU A 40 16.98 -25.96 9.17
C LEU A 40 17.34 -24.94 8.06
N LYS A 41 18.64 -24.63 7.91
CA LYS A 41 19.11 -23.75 6.83
C LYS A 41 18.73 -24.30 5.46
N SER A 42 18.94 -25.59 5.22
CA SER A 42 18.59 -26.23 3.95
C SER A 42 17.07 -26.18 3.68
N ARG A 43 16.26 -26.48 4.70
CA ARG A 43 14.79 -26.45 4.56
C ARG A 43 14.24 -25.06 4.29
N LEU A 44 14.87 -24.03 4.88
CA LEU A 44 14.37 -22.65 4.75
C LEU A 44 14.99 -21.90 3.57
N ALA A 45 16.09 -22.40 2.98
CA ALA A 45 16.72 -21.80 1.81
C ALA A 45 15.75 -21.69 0.62
N GLU A 46 14.98 -22.74 0.36
CA GLU A 46 13.96 -22.74 -0.71
C GLU A 46 12.83 -21.75 -0.41
N ARG A 47 12.35 -21.69 0.84
CA ARG A 47 11.32 -20.72 1.25
C ARG A 47 11.82 -19.29 1.13
N ARG A 48 13.08 -19.05 1.49
CA ARG A 48 13.70 -17.74 1.34
C ARG A 48 13.79 -17.32 -0.12
N ALA A 49 14.27 -18.21 -0.99
CA ALA A 49 14.38 -17.94 -2.43
C ALA A 49 12.99 -17.61 -3.01
N LYS A 50 11.97 -18.40 -2.66
CA LYS A 50 10.59 -18.16 -3.09
C LYS A 50 10.07 -16.80 -2.59
N ARG A 51 10.30 -16.48 -1.32
CA ARG A 51 9.85 -15.20 -0.75
C ARG A 51 10.55 -13.99 -1.38
N GLN A 52 11.84 -14.11 -1.65
CA GLN A 52 12.58 -13.06 -2.37
C GLN A 52 12.05 -12.84 -3.78
N SER A 53 11.72 -13.92 -4.50
CA SER A 53 11.08 -13.83 -5.81
C SER A 53 9.71 -13.15 -5.76
N GLU A 54 8.86 -13.55 -4.81
CA GLU A 54 7.54 -12.95 -4.59
C GLU A 54 7.65 -11.45 -4.26
N MET A 55 8.58 -11.07 -3.39
CA MET A 55 8.83 -9.66 -3.06
C MET A 55 9.32 -8.85 -4.27
N ALA A 56 10.17 -9.44 -5.11
CA ALA A 56 10.63 -8.78 -6.33
C ALA A 56 9.49 -8.60 -7.35
N GLU A 57 8.61 -9.58 -7.49
CA GLU A 57 7.42 -9.50 -8.33
C GLU A 57 6.42 -8.45 -7.80
N GLU A 58 6.16 -8.44 -6.50
CA GLU A 58 5.31 -7.44 -5.85
C GLU A 58 5.86 -6.02 -6.08
N PHE A 59 7.17 -5.85 -5.94
CA PHE A 59 7.83 -4.57 -6.16
C PHE A 59 7.73 -4.12 -7.62
N SER A 60 8.05 -4.99 -8.57
CA SER A 60 7.96 -4.67 -10.00
C SER A 60 6.53 -4.35 -10.44
N TYR A 61 5.55 -5.08 -9.92
CA TYR A 61 4.13 -4.80 -10.15
C TYR A 61 3.72 -3.44 -9.58
N ALA A 62 4.18 -3.11 -8.38
CA ALA A 62 3.92 -1.81 -7.78
C ALA A 62 4.57 -0.66 -8.58
N GLU A 63 5.78 -0.85 -9.10
CA GLU A 63 6.43 0.14 -9.99
C GLU A 63 5.65 0.33 -11.30
N GLU A 64 5.20 -0.74 -11.93
CA GLU A 64 4.39 -0.64 -13.15
C GLU A 64 3.07 0.08 -12.90
N LEU A 65 2.41 -0.22 -11.78
CA LEU A 65 1.21 0.51 -11.36
C LEU A 65 1.52 1.98 -11.12
N ALA A 66 2.61 2.30 -10.44
CA ALA A 66 3.02 3.68 -10.20
C ALA A 66 3.21 4.45 -11.51
N LYS A 67 3.87 3.85 -12.50
CA LYS A 67 4.07 4.44 -13.82
C LYS A 67 2.75 4.65 -14.57
N ARG A 68 1.79 3.73 -14.44
CA ARG A 68 0.46 3.85 -15.04
C ARG A 68 -0.41 4.89 -14.35
N LEU A 69 -0.21 5.08 -13.05
CA LEU A 69 -0.97 6.03 -12.24
C LEU A 69 -0.39 7.44 -12.29
N ASP A 70 0.86 7.57 -12.62
CA ASP A 70 1.52 8.87 -12.72
C ASP A 70 0.88 9.73 -13.82
N GLY A 71 0.36 10.88 -13.43
CA GLY A 71 -0.34 11.79 -14.34
C GLY A 71 -1.78 11.40 -14.68
N VAL A 72 -2.34 10.36 -14.08
CA VAL A 72 -3.76 10.01 -14.27
C VAL A 72 -4.65 11.03 -13.58
N ASN A 73 -5.65 11.50 -14.32
CA ASN A 73 -6.69 12.39 -13.83
C ASN A 73 -7.96 11.58 -13.54
N VAL A 74 -8.41 11.59 -12.31
CA VAL A 74 -9.67 10.95 -11.90
C VAL A 74 -10.72 12.02 -11.68
N THR A 75 -11.73 12.05 -12.54
CA THR A 75 -12.83 13.01 -12.41
C THR A 75 -13.96 12.41 -11.59
N ILE A 76 -14.35 13.11 -10.54
CA ILE A 76 -15.47 12.74 -9.66
C ILE A 76 -16.55 13.80 -9.75
N LYS A 77 -17.75 13.38 -10.14
CA LYS A 77 -18.91 14.25 -10.18
C LYS A 77 -19.70 14.12 -8.87
N VAL A 78 -19.91 15.22 -8.20
CA VAL A 78 -20.62 15.28 -6.91
C VAL A 78 -21.56 16.48 -6.84
N LYS A 79 -22.62 16.34 -6.07
CA LYS A 79 -23.56 17.45 -5.83
C LYS A 79 -22.90 18.47 -4.89
N VAL A 80 -22.94 19.72 -5.32
CA VAL A 80 -22.40 20.85 -4.56
C VAL A 80 -23.49 21.81 -4.14
N SER A 81 -23.27 22.50 -3.05
CA SER A 81 -24.13 23.61 -2.63
C SER A 81 -23.87 24.84 -3.51
N PRO A 82 -24.79 25.81 -3.55
CA PRO A 82 -24.60 27.10 -4.25
C PRO A 82 -23.34 27.85 -3.80
N GLU A 83 -22.81 27.52 -2.62
CA GLU A 83 -21.61 28.11 -2.04
C GLU A 83 -20.29 27.39 -2.50
N GLY A 84 -20.39 26.40 -3.38
CA GLY A 84 -19.22 25.65 -3.86
C GLY A 84 -18.71 24.55 -2.94
N LYS A 85 -19.43 24.26 -1.84
CA LYS A 85 -19.11 23.18 -0.92
C LYS A 85 -19.84 21.90 -1.28
N LEU A 86 -19.21 20.76 -1.11
CA LEU A 86 -19.83 19.47 -1.33
C LEU A 86 -20.91 19.20 -0.28
N TYR A 87 -22.04 18.63 -0.69
CA TYR A 87 -23.08 18.14 0.24
C TYR A 87 -22.60 16.97 1.11
N GLY A 88 -21.46 16.36 0.76
CA GLY A 88 -20.80 15.30 1.48
C GLY A 88 -19.28 15.49 1.46
N SER A 89 -18.56 14.43 1.64
CA SER A 89 -17.10 14.41 1.55
C SER A 89 -16.64 13.33 0.58
N VAL A 90 -15.62 13.63 -0.21
CA VAL A 90 -14.95 12.65 -1.07
C VAL A 90 -13.79 12.06 -0.30
N GLY A 91 -13.94 10.81 0.08
CA GLY A 91 -12.91 10.04 0.77
C GLY A 91 -12.20 9.05 -0.15
N ALA A 92 -11.30 8.26 0.44
CA ALA A 92 -10.54 7.24 -0.28
C ALA A 92 -11.43 6.22 -1.02
N THR A 93 -12.60 5.91 -0.47
CA THR A 93 -13.54 4.96 -1.07
C THR A 93 -14.15 5.49 -2.36
N GLU A 94 -14.56 6.75 -2.38
CA GLU A 94 -15.13 7.44 -3.55
C GLU A 94 -14.08 7.59 -4.64
N ILE A 95 -12.86 7.95 -4.27
CA ILE A 95 -11.73 8.07 -5.20
C ILE A 95 -11.41 6.71 -5.83
N ALA A 96 -11.37 5.64 -5.04
CA ALA A 96 -11.12 4.29 -5.56
C ALA A 96 -12.24 3.80 -6.49
N LYS A 97 -13.50 4.10 -6.19
CA LYS A 97 -14.64 3.78 -7.05
C LYS A 97 -14.60 4.54 -8.39
N ALA A 98 -14.33 5.83 -8.33
CA ALA A 98 -14.23 6.66 -9.52
C ALA A 98 -13.06 6.24 -10.41
N ALA A 99 -11.91 5.95 -9.83
CA ALA A 99 -10.76 5.45 -10.55
C ALA A 99 -11.04 4.11 -11.23
N LYS A 100 -11.73 3.20 -10.54
CA LYS A 100 -12.13 1.91 -11.11
C LYS A 100 -13.05 2.07 -12.33
N SER A 101 -13.96 3.04 -12.31
CA SER A 101 -14.83 3.36 -13.45
C SER A 101 -14.05 3.89 -14.64
N GLN A 102 -12.89 4.47 -14.44
CA GLN A 102 -12.00 5.02 -15.48
C GLN A 102 -10.89 4.03 -15.89
N GLY A 103 -10.97 2.78 -15.44
CA GLY A 103 -10.00 1.73 -15.77
C GLY A 103 -8.75 1.68 -14.91
N VAL A 104 -8.72 2.43 -13.82
CA VAL A 104 -7.61 2.49 -12.87
C VAL A 104 -7.99 1.75 -11.61
N VAL A 105 -7.25 0.71 -11.25
CA VAL A 105 -7.56 -0.13 -10.09
C VAL A 105 -6.49 0.00 -9.03
N PHE A 106 -6.88 0.47 -7.85
CA PHE A 106 -6.07 0.46 -6.63
C PHE A 106 -6.98 0.28 -5.40
N LYS A 107 -6.38 -0.08 -4.29
CA LYS A 107 -7.12 -0.29 -3.04
C LYS A 107 -7.29 1.03 -2.29
N LYS A 108 -8.41 1.18 -1.59
CA LYS A 108 -8.66 2.35 -0.73
C LYS A 108 -7.59 2.56 0.35
N GLU A 109 -6.98 1.45 0.83
CA GLU A 109 -5.91 1.49 1.83
C GLU A 109 -4.60 2.10 1.29
N GLN A 110 -4.43 2.11 -0.02
CA GLN A 110 -3.28 2.71 -0.69
C GLN A 110 -3.40 4.24 -0.81
N VAL A 111 -4.61 4.78 -0.67
CA VAL A 111 -4.86 6.22 -0.73
C VAL A 111 -4.42 6.89 0.57
N GLN A 112 -3.44 7.77 0.48
CA GLN A 112 -2.90 8.54 1.60
C GLN A 112 -3.63 9.89 1.72
N LEU A 113 -4.89 9.85 2.10
CA LEU A 113 -5.70 11.07 2.29
C LEU A 113 -5.75 11.43 3.77
N LYS A 114 -5.20 12.59 4.13
CA LYS A 114 -5.24 13.07 5.52
C LYS A 114 -6.64 13.50 5.95
N ASN A 115 -7.36 14.14 5.04
CA ASN A 115 -8.73 14.63 5.28
C ASN A 115 -9.56 14.38 4.03
N ALA A 116 -10.85 14.08 4.21
CA ALA A 116 -11.80 13.99 3.11
C ALA A 116 -11.95 15.34 2.40
N LEU A 117 -12.03 15.31 1.07
CA LEU A 117 -12.18 16.50 0.26
C LEU A 117 -13.62 17.01 0.35
N ARG A 118 -13.79 18.31 0.55
CA ARG A 118 -15.10 18.96 0.74
C ARG A 118 -15.35 20.10 -0.22
N GLU A 119 -14.42 20.39 -1.10
CA GLU A 119 -14.46 21.49 -2.05
C GLU A 119 -14.27 20.97 -3.48
N THR A 120 -14.79 21.71 -4.45
CA THR A 120 -14.53 21.44 -5.87
C THR A 120 -13.14 21.92 -6.24
N GLY A 121 -12.51 21.23 -7.17
CA GLY A 121 -11.19 21.60 -7.66
C GLY A 121 -10.32 20.39 -8.01
N ILE A 122 -9.05 20.66 -8.25
CA ILE A 122 -8.05 19.66 -8.58
C ILE A 122 -7.17 19.43 -7.34
N PHE A 123 -7.08 18.19 -6.91
CA PHE A 123 -6.30 17.80 -5.73
C PHE A 123 -5.31 16.70 -6.11
N ASP A 124 -4.08 16.84 -5.64
CA ASP A 124 -3.09 15.78 -5.77
C ASP A 124 -3.22 14.82 -4.58
N VAL A 125 -3.54 13.58 -4.89
CA VAL A 125 -3.74 12.53 -3.89
C VAL A 125 -2.59 11.54 -3.97
N PRO A 126 -1.74 11.46 -2.94
CA PRO A 126 -0.65 10.51 -2.91
C PRO A 126 -1.19 9.10 -2.67
N LEU A 127 -0.65 8.14 -3.42
CA LEU A 127 -0.93 6.71 -3.31
C LEU A 127 0.33 6.00 -2.85
N LYS A 128 0.20 5.17 -1.84
CA LYS A 128 1.26 4.28 -1.39
C LYS A 128 0.99 2.87 -1.90
N LEU A 129 1.69 2.47 -2.94
CA LEU A 129 1.51 1.18 -3.61
C LEU A 129 2.33 0.07 -2.94
N HIS A 130 3.53 0.41 -2.48
CA HIS A 130 4.46 -0.48 -1.78
C HIS A 130 5.24 0.31 -0.73
N ARG A 131 6.04 -0.36 0.11
CA ARG A 131 6.88 0.30 1.14
C ARG A 131 7.75 1.42 0.55
N ASP A 132 8.34 1.16 -0.61
CA ASP A 132 9.28 2.06 -1.28
C ASP A 132 8.71 2.66 -2.59
N VAL A 133 7.47 2.33 -2.95
CA VAL A 133 6.81 2.80 -4.17
C VAL A 133 5.58 3.61 -3.82
N SER A 134 5.63 4.87 -4.18
CA SER A 134 4.50 5.80 -4.08
C SER A 134 4.26 6.50 -5.41
N SER A 135 3.03 6.86 -5.67
CA SER A 135 2.63 7.66 -6.83
C SER A 135 1.65 8.74 -6.38
N ALA A 136 1.30 9.65 -7.26
CA ALA A 136 0.27 10.63 -7.02
C ALA A 136 -0.67 10.67 -8.21
N ILE A 137 -1.96 10.74 -7.91
CA ILE A 137 -3.00 10.96 -8.93
C ILE A 137 -3.61 12.33 -8.75
N LYS A 138 -4.06 12.92 -9.84
CA LYS A 138 -4.87 14.14 -9.82
C LYS A 138 -6.33 13.77 -9.72
N VAL A 139 -7.00 14.25 -8.70
CA VAL A 139 -8.43 14.08 -8.51
C VAL A 139 -9.11 15.40 -8.83
N THR A 140 -9.90 15.41 -9.87
CA THR A 140 -10.73 16.56 -10.25
C THR A 140 -12.14 16.34 -9.73
N ILE A 141 -12.59 17.23 -8.85
CA ILE A 141 -13.95 17.21 -8.32
C ILE A 141 -14.78 18.24 -9.05
N GLU A 142 -15.75 17.78 -9.83
CA GLU A 142 -16.69 18.60 -10.57
C GLU A 142 -18.07 18.58 -9.92
N SER A 143 -18.80 19.66 -10.07
CA SER A 143 -20.21 19.70 -9.66
C SER A 143 -21.05 18.86 -10.61
N GLU A 144 -21.88 17.98 -10.09
CA GLU A 144 -22.92 17.26 -10.84
C GLU A 144 -24.15 18.16 -11.12
N GLY A 145 -24.12 19.39 -10.72
CA GLY A 145 -25.18 20.37 -10.97
C GLY A 145 -24.85 21.19 -12.21
N GLU A 146 -25.83 21.32 -13.05
CA GLU A 146 -25.87 22.09 -14.28
C GLU A 146 -25.03 23.37 -14.21
N PRO A 147 -24.25 23.64 -15.27
CA PRO A 147 -23.89 25.02 -15.51
C PRO A 147 -25.17 25.82 -15.79
N ALA A 148 -25.41 26.72 -14.91
CA ALA A 148 -26.46 27.66 -15.11
C ALA A 148 -26.28 28.43 -16.46
#